data_50273b9b8386f0c310b01cd36a5cf729
#
_entry.id   50273b9b8386f0c310b01cd36a5cf729
#
_cell.length_a   1.000
_cell.length_b   1.000
_cell.length_c   1.000
_cell.angle_alpha   90.00
_cell.angle_beta   90.00
_cell.angle_gamma   90.00
#
_symmetry.space_group_name_H-M   'P 1'
#
loop_
_entity.id
_entity.type
_entity.pdbx_description
1 polymer ?
#
loop_
_entity_poly.entity_id
_entity_poly.type
_entity_poly.pdbx_seq_one_letter_code
_entity_poly.pdbx_strand_id
1 'polypeptide(L)'
;HPRVRRQRQMCIRDRYPDRKTPMPQDPIFQRYYEKFVAALAEEFNDPEYTSFIDGYGLGKWGEGHSVAYNKDDVSAVDENTETVKREVLDWITKLYAKHFTKVPLVINYHRVLGHPTSQGTANPNSESLVALAISNGYCIRSDAFGMNNSSWGYSTWEKAIAAQWRYKVPIIMEGGYIVSSHSYWNDPAGYRQGHPEDVRQGEFDSSAEARVNMMDFRVGQETESWFNDAFSLVQRFVSEGGYRLYPDQVIVPDQVSAGSRVKVASRWRNMGWGYFPNNLPQWNYKYKVAFALIDASDKAQKVFVDKDCEPSTWVESKPFSYTFETPAVDLPAGKYTWGIAIVDTTKENRPAIQLAVNNEKTAEGWVKLHEVQIN
;
A
#
# COMPACT_ATOMS: atom_id res chain seq x y z
N HIS A 1 -26.53 15.72 34.35
CA HIS A 1 -25.31 15.53 35.14
C HIS A 1 -24.21 16.54 34.81
N PRO A 2 -24.36 17.83 35.16
CA PRO A 2 -23.40 18.90 34.79
C PRO A 2 -22.04 18.78 35.48
N ARG A 3 -21.96 18.21 36.69
CA ARG A 3 -20.72 18.11 37.47
C ARG A 3 -19.71 17.13 36.87
N VAL A 4 -20.16 16.01 36.34
CA VAL A 4 -19.27 15.02 35.72
C VAL A 4 -18.68 15.54 34.41
N ARG A 5 -19.44 16.33 33.63
CA ARG A 5 -18.94 17.00 32.42
C ARG A 5 -17.87 18.05 32.74
N ARG A 6 -18.06 18.85 33.81
CA ARG A 6 -17.09 19.86 34.25
C ARG A 6 -15.80 19.25 34.78
N GLN A 7 -15.89 18.19 35.58
CA GLN A 7 -14.71 17.50 36.10
C GLN A 7 -13.87 16.83 35.00
N ARG A 8 -14.51 16.26 33.98
CA ARG A 8 -13.81 15.69 32.83
C ARG A 8 -13.20 16.74 31.91
N GLN A 9 -13.86 17.88 31.72
CA GLN A 9 -13.29 19.02 31.00
C GLN A 9 -12.13 19.67 31.79
N MET A 10 -12.16 19.66 33.11
CA MET A 10 -11.06 20.11 33.95
C MET A 10 -9.83 19.19 33.82
N CYS A 11 -9.98 17.90 33.88
CA CYS A 11 -8.84 16.96 33.70
C CYS A 11 -8.12 17.11 32.38
N ILE A 12 -8.82 17.50 31.31
CA ILE A 12 -8.22 17.80 30.00
C ILE A 12 -7.58 19.20 29.97
N ARG A 13 -8.17 20.18 30.66
CA ARG A 13 -7.70 21.58 30.68
C ARG A 13 -6.50 21.83 31.59
N ASP A 14 -6.45 21.17 32.74
CA ASP A 14 -5.48 21.49 33.77
C ASP A 14 -4.08 20.91 33.51
N ARG A 15 -3.97 19.89 32.64
CA ARG A 15 -2.69 19.21 32.35
C ARG A 15 -1.98 19.75 31.13
N TYR A 16 -2.73 20.26 30.16
CA TYR A 16 -2.19 20.80 28.90
C TYR A 16 -3.03 22.02 28.53
N PRO A 17 -2.75 23.19 29.08
CA PRO A 17 -3.52 24.40 28.77
C PRO A 17 -3.60 24.67 27.26
N ASP A 18 -2.57 24.24 26.50
CA ASP A 18 -2.48 24.45 25.08
C ASP A 18 -2.88 23.23 24.22
N ARG A 19 -3.14 22.08 24.86
CA ARG A 19 -3.45 20.82 24.15
C ARG A 19 -4.72 20.19 24.72
N LYS A 20 -5.80 20.26 23.97
CA LYS A 20 -7.11 19.68 24.33
C LYS A 20 -7.29 18.27 23.76
N THR A 21 -6.24 17.47 23.69
CA THR A 21 -6.32 16.11 23.17
C THR A 21 -6.70 15.16 24.30
N PRO A 22 -7.77 14.38 24.17
CA PRO A 22 -8.14 13.36 25.15
C PRO A 22 -7.09 12.26 25.22
N MET A 23 -7.00 11.60 26.35
CA MET A 23 -6.18 10.38 26.48
C MET A 23 -6.78 9.28 25.62
N PRO A 24 -5.99 8.62 24.76
CA PRO A 24 -6.52 7.64 23.80
C PRO A 24 -7.10 6.38 24.45
N GLN A 25 -6.71 6.05 25.68
CA GLN A 25 -7.27 4.95 26.45
C GLN A 25 -8.57 5.31 27.22
N ASP A 26 -9.05 6.57 27.17
CA ASP A 26 -10.31 6.95 27.80
C ASP A 26 -11.49 6.26 27.09
N PRO A 27 -12.32 5.45 27.82
CA PRO A 27 -13.41 4.71 27.19
C PRO A 27 -14.48 5.61 26.55
N ILE A 28 -14.63 6.85 27.05
CA ILE A 28 -15.58 7.79 26.47
C ILE A 28 -15.04 8.36 25.18
N PHE A 29 -13.74 8.68 25.13
CA PHE A 29 -13.08 9.06 23.90
C PHE A 29 -13.21 7.94 22.87
N GLN A 30 -12.84 6.71 23.22
CA GLN A 30 -12.91 5.56 22.33
C GLN A 30 -14.30 5.35 21.74
N ARG A 31 -15.35 5.44 22.57
CA ARG A 31 -16.75 5.31 22.12
C ARG A 31 -17.16 6.38 21.09
N TYR A 32 -16.71 7.63 21.26
CA TYR A 32 -17.04 8.68 20.30
C TYR A 32 -16.14 8.62 19.06
N TYR A 33 -14.91 8.21 19.25
CA TYR A 33 -13.98 8.03 18.14
C TYR A 33 -14.40 6.88 17.21
N GLU A 34 -14.94 5.78 17.77
CA GLU A 34 -15.55 4.70 16.97
C GLU A 34 -16.69 5.23 16.06
N LYS A 35 -17.54 6.11 16.59
CA LYS A 35 -18.60 6.73 15.77
C LYS A 35 -18.05 7.59 14.66
N PHE A 36 -16.97 8.32 14.92
CA PHE A 36 -16.28 9.12 13.92
C PHE A 36 -15.69 8.23 12.82
N VAL A 37 -14.96 7.17 13.18
CA VAL A 37 -14.36 6.24 12.21
C VAL A 37 -15.44 5.53 11.38
N ALA A 38 -16.56 5.16 11.99
CA ALA A 38 -17.69 4.56 11.26
C ALA A 38 -18.26 5.52 10.21
N ALA A 39 -18.52 6.77 10.58
CA ALA A 39 -19.00 7.79 9.63
C ALA A 39 -17.96 8.11 8.54
N LEU A 40 -16.67 8.15 8.90
CA LEU A 40 -15.59 8.33 7.93
C LEU A 40 -15.58 7.19 6.91
N ALA A 41 -15.81 5.97 7.35
CA ALA A 41 -15.82 4.82 6.45
C ALA A 41 -17.08 4.75 5.57
N GLU A 42 -18.22 5.28 6.01
CA GLU A 42 -19.41 5.44 5.15
C GLU A 42 -19.10 6.30 3.93
N GLU A 43 -18.25 7.29 4.06
CA GLU A 43 -17.87 8.21 2.98
C GLU A 43 -16.67 7.71 2.17
N PHE A 44 -15.61 7.19 2.82
CA PHE A 44 -14.30 6.99 2.21
C PHE A 44 -13.90 5.52 2.01
N ASN A 45 -14.72 4.53 2.41
CA ASN A 45 -14.42 3.11 2.15
C ASN A 45 -14.81 2.70 0.73
N ASP A 46 -14.45 3.51 -0.26
CA ASP A 46 -14.68 3.26 -1.67
C ASP A 46 -13.38 3.36 -2.47
N PRO A 47 -12.87 2.24 -3.04
CA PRO A 47 -11.62 2.22 -3.79
C PRO A 47 -11.68 2.96 -5.13
N GLU A 48 -12.85 3.42 -5.60
CA GLU A 48 -12.96 4.27 -6.80
C GLU A 48 -12.46 5.69 -6.52
N TYR A 49 -12.56 6.15 -5.27
CA TYR A 49 -12.20 7.53 -4.87
C TYR A 49 -11.04 7.59 -3.87
N THR A 50 -10.78 6.49 -3.15
CA THR A 50 -9.81 6.46 -2.06
C THR A 50 -8.79 5.35 -2.29
N SER A 51 -7.53 5.71 -2.47
CA SER A 51 -6.45 4.75 -2.71
C SER A 51 -6.02 4.04 -1.42
N PHE A 52 -5.97 4.76 -0.30
CA PHE A 52 -5.67 4.24 1.03
C PHE A 52 -6.12 5.23 2.11
N ILE A 53 -6.20 4.77 3.35
CA ILE A 53 -6.47 5.59 4.54
C ILE A 53 -5.29 5.46 5.51
N ASP A 54 -4.76 6.58 5.99
CA ASP A 54 -3.87 6.60 7.16
C ASP A 54 -4.71 6.38 8.42
N GLY A 55 -4.77 5.12 8.83
CA GLY A 55 -5.75 4.62 9.78
C GLY A 55 -5.27 4.68 11.23
N TYR A 56 -4.61 5.77 11.65
CA TYR A 56 -4.28 5.98 13.05
C TYR A 56 -5.05 7.14 13.68
N GLY A 57 -4.99 8.32 13.07
CA GLY A 57 -5.81 9.47 13.43
C GLY A 57 -5.55 10.10 14.79
N LEU A 58 -4.60 9.61 15.58
CA LEU A 58 -4.21 10.17 16.88
C LEU A 58 -3.00 11.10 16.74
N GLY A 59 -2.87 12.01 17.72
CA GLY A 59 -1.76 12.95 17.76
C GLY A 59 -1.90 14.11 16.78
N LYS A 60 -0.81 14.86 16.62
CA LYS A 60 -0.78 15.99 15.70
C LYS A 60 -0.86 15.46 14.27
N TRP A 61 -1.70 16.07 13.46
CA TRP A 61 -2.00 15.69 12.07
C TRP A 61 -2.63 14.31 11.86
N GLY A 62 -2.95 13.59 12.95
CA GLY A 62 -3.42 12.21 12.85
C GLY A 62 -2.33 11.17 12.59
N GLU A 63 -1.06 11.57 12.65
CA GLU A 63 0.11 10.76 12.28
C GLU A 63 0.88 10.20 13.48
N GLY A 64 0.29 10.23 14.69
CA GLY A 64 0.95 9.72 15.88
C GLY A 64 1.93 10.68 16.56
N HIS A 65 2.07 11.90 16.06
CA HIS A 65 2.94 12.90 16.68
C HIS A 65 2.46 13.30 18.08
N SER A 66 3.35 13.18 19.06
CA SER A 66 3.10 13.67 20.41
C SER A 66 1.82 13.11 21.06
N VAL A 67 1.48 11.87 20.80
CA VAL A 67 0.40 11.18 21.51
C VAL A 67 0.81 10.94 22.95
N ALA A 68 -0.02 11.39 23.88
CA ALA A 68 0.19 11.16 25.30
C ALA A 68 -0.47 9.84 25.73
N TYR A 69 0.31 8.92 26.25
CA TYR A 69 -0.16 7.63 26.78
C TYR A 69 -0.15 7.61 28.32
N ASN A 70 0.61 8.47 28.95
CA ASN A 70 0.64 8.66 30.39
C ASN A 70 0.07 10.03 30.73
N LYS A 71 -0.90 10.06 31.67
CA LYS A 71 -1.58 11.29 32.08
C LYS A 71 -0.73 12.19 32.99
N ASP A 72 0.21 11.61 33.70
CA ASP A 72 1.02 12.29 34.71
C ASP A 72 2.38 12.73 34.13
N ASP A 73 2.92 11.95 33.17
CA ASP A 73 4.12 12.30 32.42
C ASP A 73 3.98 11.88 30.95
N VAL A 74 3.77 12.85 30.08
CA VAL A 74 3.60 12.61 28.62
C VAL A 74 4.87 12.17 27.92
N SER A 75 6.01 12.40 28.55
CA SER A 75 7.31 11.98 28.02
C SER A 75 7.73 10.59 28.50
N ALA A 76 6.95 9.98 29.38
CA ALA A 76 7.28 8.67 29.95
C ALA A 76 7.36 7.59 28.86
N VAL A 77 8.37 6.77 28.99
CA VAL A 77 8.65 5.60 28.13
C VAL A 77 8.92 4.35 28.99
N ASP A 78 8.33 4.34 30.19
CA ASP A 78 8.37 3.19 31.07
C ASP A 78 7.51 2.02 30.55
N GLU A 79 7.61 0.87 31.19
CA GLU A 79 6.91 -0.36 30.80
C GLU A 79 5.38 -0.17 30.80
N ASN A 80 4.83 0.60 31.74
CA ASN A 80 3.38 0.87 31.80
C ASN A 80 2.93 1.72 30.60
N THR A 81 3.71 2.73 30.24
CA THR A 81 3.43 3.58 29.08
C THR A 81 3.51 2.79 27.77
N GLU A 82 4.51 1.92 27.62
CA GLU A 82 4.63 1.07 26.44
C GLU A 82 3.50 0.03 26.35
N THR A 83 3.02 -0.48 27.48
CA THR A 83 1.84 -1.35 27.52
C THR A 83 0.61 -0.62 27.01
N VAL A 84 0.32 0.58 27.56
CA VAL A 84 -0.81 1.41 27.11
C VAL A 84 -0.69 1.78 25.63
N LYS A 85 0.49 2.11 25.16
CA LYS A 85 0.75 2.41 23.74
C LYS A 85 0.39 1.23 22.84
N ARG A 86 0.79 0.03 23.24
CA ARG A 86 0.46 -1.21 22.53
C ARG A 86 -1.03 -1.50 22.51
N GLU A 87 -1.71 -1.34 23.65
CA GLU A 87 -3.16 -1.52 23.77
C GLU A 87 -3.93 -0.53 22.89
N VAL A 88 -3.52 0.73 22.90
CA VAL A 88 -4.11 1.79 22.07
C VAL A 88 -3.88 1.51 20.58
N LEU A 89 -2.66 1.09 20.21
CA LEU A 89 -2.35 0.72 18.83
C LEU A 89 -3.21 -0.46 18.35
N ASP A 90 -3.34 -1.48 19.17
CA ASP A 90 -4.17 -2.65 18.84
C ASP A 90 -5.65 -2.26 18.70
N TRP A 91 -6.18 -1.49 19.64
CA TRP A 91 -7.55 -1.00 19.59
C TRP A 91 -7.82 -0.18 18.32
N ILE A 92 -6.98 0.82 18.03
CA ILE A 92 -7.27 1.75 16.93
C ILE A 92 -7.09 1.08 15.56
N THR A 93 -6.09 0.23 15.41
CA THR A 93 -5.87 -0.49 14.15
C THR A 93 -6.99 -1.50 13.87
N LYS A 94 -7.49 -2.20 14.88
CA LYS A 94 -8.68 -3.05 14.76
C LYS A 94 -9.95 -2.26 14.47
N LEU A 95 -10.08 -1.07 15.06
CA LEU A 95 -11.23 -0.19 14.82
C LEU A 95 -11.31 0.24 13.35
N TYR A 96 -10.22 0.74 12.78
CA TYR A 96 -10.19 1.09 11.37
C TYR A 96 -10.38 -0.14 10.47
N ALA A 97 -9.72 -1.25 10.75
CA ALA A 97 -9.86 -2.48 9.96
C ALA A 97 -11.30 -3.04 9.97
N LYS A 98 -12.05 -2.84 11.06
CA LYS A 98 -13.47 -3.21 11.15
C LYS A 98 -14.34 -2.42 10.16
N HIS A 99 -14.04 -1.15 9.94
CA HIS A 99 -14.85 -0.24 9.13
C HIS A 99 -14.34 -0.08 7.69
N PHE A 100 -13.03 -0.06 7.47
CA PHE A 100 -12.42 0.04 6.15
C PHE A 100 -12.09 -1.34 5.58
N THR A 101 -13.11 -1.97 4.98
CA THR A 101 -13.01 -3.34 4.46
C THR A 101 -12.65 -3.43 2.98
N LYS A 102 -12.68 -2.30 2.26
CA LYS A 102 -12.43 -2.23 0.80
C LYS A 102 -11.18 -1.43 0.46
N VAL A 103 -10.87 -0.43 1.26
CA VAL A 103 -9.73 0.49 1.06
C VAL A 103 -8.58 0.07 1.95
N PRO A 104 -7.34 -0.06 1.43
CA PRO A 104 -6.16 -0.38 2.21
C PRO A 104 -5.91 0.63 3.34
N LEU A 105 -5.43 0.12 4.46
CA LEU A 105 -5.03 0.94 5.61
C LEU A 105 -3.51 1.04 5.67
N VAL A 106 -3.02 2.22 6.01
CA VAL A 106 -1.60 2.46 6.23
C VAL A 106 -1.35 3.08 7.60
N ILE A 107 -0.14 2.93 8.11
CA ILE A 107 0.32 3.56 9.34
C ILE A 107 1.69 4.19 9.13
N ASN A 108 1.86 5.44 9.59
CA ASN A 108 3.16 6.09 9.59
C ASN A 108 4.04 5.51 10.70
N TYR A 109 4.88 4.54 10.36
CA TYR A 109 5.72 3.86 11.34
C TYR A 109 6.86 4.74 11.88
N HIS A 110 7.27 5.76 11.15
CA HIS A 110 8.26 6.72 11.60
C HIS A 110 7.84 7.47 12.87
N ARG A 111 6.56 7.84 12.98
CA ARG A 111 6.04 8.71 14.06
C ARG A 111 5.32 7.94 15.16
N VAL A 112 4.42 7.07 14.80
CA VAL A 112 3.60 6.31 15.75
C VAL A 112 4.43 5.49 16.71
N LEU A 113 5.53 4.95 16.20
CA LEU A 113 6.38 4.00 16.92
C LEU A 113 7.63 4.67 17.50
N GLY A 114 7.87 5.92 17.18
CA GLY A 114 8.98 6.71 17.70
C GLY A 114 8.80 7.15 19.16
N HIS A 115 9.85 7.67 19.73
CA HIS A 115 9.84 8.26 21.06
C HIS A 115 8.99 9.53 21.06
N PRO A 116 8.12 9.76 22.06
CA PRO A 116 7.19 10.91 22.10
C PRO A 116 7.87 12.27 22.13
N THR A 117 9.09 12.36 22.64
CA THR A 117 9.84 13.62 22.79
C THR A 117 11.05 13.74 21.89
N SER A 118 11.48 12.65 21.24
CA SER A 118 12.67 12.63 20.38
C SER A 118 12.29 12.13 18.99
N GLN A 119 12.35 13.03 18.03
CA GLN A 119 12.18 12.67 16.63
C GLN A 119 13.44 11.93 16.16
N GLY A 120 13.29 10.78 15.55
CA GLY A 120 14.41 9.99 15.01
C GLY A 120 15.04 8.98 15.98
N THR A 121 14.61 8.90 17.23
CA THR A 121 15.03 7.82 18.12
C THR A 121 14.02 6.69 18.04
N ALA A 122 14.47 5.50 17.64
CA ALA A 122 13.62 4.32 17.60
C ALA A 122 13.13 3.97 19.02
N ASN A 123 11.86 3.63 19.11
CA ASN A 123 11.34 2.98 20.30
C ASN A 123 11.88 1.54 20.33
N PRO A 124 12.36 1.01 21.47
CA PRO A 124 12.84 -0.37 21.59
C PRO A 124 11.82 -1.43 21.13
N ASN A 125 10.53 -1.11 21.20
CA ASN A 125 9.44 -1.98 20.79
C ASN A 125 8.90 -1.70 19.36
N SER A 126 9.54 -0.82 18.61
CA SER A 126 9.07 -0.39 17.26
C SER A 126 8.78 -1.57 16.34
N GLU A 127 9.68 -2.55 16.28
CA GLU A 127 9.50 -3.72 15.43
C GLU A 127 8.23 -4.51 15.80
N SER A 128 8.00 -4.77 17.08
CA SER A 128 6.82 -5.50 17.56
C SER A 128 5.51 -4.72 17.36
N LEU A 129 5.57 -3.40 17.43
CA LEU A 129 4.42 -2.53 17.20
C LEU A 129 4.07 -2.44 15.70
N VAL A 130 5.07 -2.36 14.83
CA VAL A 130 4.86 -2.45 13.37
C VAL A 130 4.24 -3.81 13.02
N ALA A 131 4.79 -4.90 13.54
CA ALA A 131 4.25 -6.24 13.32
C ALA A 131 2.79 -6.37 13.80
N LEU A 132 2.44 -5.74 14.93
CA LEU A 132 1.06 -5.71 15.44
C LEU A 132 0.12 -4.98 14.46
N ALA A 133 0.48 -3.79 13.99
CA ALA A 133 -0.33 -3.05 13.01
C ALA A 133 -0.52 -3.86 11.71
N ILE A 134 0.56 -4.47 11.21
CA ILE A 134 0.50 -5.32 10.02
C ILE A 134 -0.40 -6.55 10.25
N SER A 135 -0.32 -7.19 11.43
CA SER A 135 -1.22 -8.32 11.76
C SER A 135 -2.69 -7.94 11.80
N ASN A 136 -2.98 -6.65 12.04
CA ASN A 136 -4.33 -6.07 11.97
C ASN A 136 -4.69 -5.57 10.55
N GLY A 137 -3.89 -5.91 9.52
CA GLY A 137 -4.20 -5.64 8.10
C GLY A 137 -3.65 -4.34 7.53
N TYR A 138 -2.64 -3.75 8.16
CA TYR A 138 -2.06 -2.48 7.73
C TYR A 138 -0.88 -2.66 6.78
N CYS A 139 -0.76 -1.71 5.86
CA CYS A 139 0.45 -1.37 5.13
C CYS A 139 1.28 -0.36 5.94
N ILE A 140 2.50 -0.08 5.52
CA ILE A 140 3.37 0.88 6.20
C ILE A 140 3.69 2.08 5.33
N ARG A 141 3.77 3.24 5.95
CA ARG A 141 4.18 4.51 5.38
C ARG A 141 5.27 5.13 6.22
N SER A 142 6.24 5.77 5.62
CA SER A 142 7.21 6.58 6.36
C SER A 142 7.24 8.01 5.82
N ASP A 143 7.26 8.96 6.74
CA ASP A 143 7.42 10.38 6.51
C ASP A 143 8.88 10.72 6.20
N ALA A 144 9.12 11.74 5.38
CA ALA A 144 10.47 12.21 5.00
C ALA A 144 11.39 11.08 4.49
N PHE A 145 10.86 10.20 3.69
CA PHE A 145 11.49 8.97 3.21
C PHE A 145 12.80 9.26 2.47
N GLY A 146 13.88 8.64 2.91
CA GLY A 146 15.19 8.84 2.29
C GLY A 146 15.89 10.16 2.62
N MET A 147 15.26 11.05 3.36
CA MET A 147 15.89 12.28 3.80
C MET A 147 16.89 12.00 4.92
N ASN A 148 18.05 12.62 4.83
CA ASN A 148 19.07 12.53 5.85
C ASN A 148 19.16 13.86 6.60
N ASN A 149 18.79 13.84 7.88
CA ASN A 149 18.86 14.99 8.76
C ASN A 149 19.54 14.57 10.07
N SER A 150 20.31 15.47 10.67
CA SER A 150 21.05 15.19 11.91
C SER A 150 20.16 14.96 13.14
N SER A 151 18.94 15.49 13.14
CA SER A 151 18.02 15.41 14.29
C SER A 151 16.82 14.52 14.06
N TRP A 152 16.46 14.27 12.84
CA TRP A 152 15.38 13.36 12.44
C TRP A 152 15.45 13.12 10.92
N GLY A 153 14.80 12.12 10.43
CA GLY A 153 14.84 11.74 9.03
C GLY A 153 14.77 10.23 8.91
N TYR A 154 14.96 9.75 7.69
CA TYR A 154 14.91 8.33 7.38
C TYR A 154 16.15 7.61 7.91
N SER A 155 16.00 7.00 9.07
CA SER A 155 17.09 6.43 9.87
C SER A 155 17.41 4.96 9.50
N THR A 156 18.49 4.44 10.06
CA THR A 156 18.93 3.05 9.84
C THR A 156 17.86 2.02 10.28
N TRP A 157 17.16 2.27 11.38
CA TRP A 157 16.12 1.35 11.86
C TRP A 157 14.89 1.34 10.94
N GLU A 158 14.53 2.48 10.34
CA GLU A 158 13.43 2.57 9.38
C GLU A 158 13.77 1.82 8.09
N LYS A 159 15.01 1.93 7.62
CA LYS A 159 15.53 1.12 6.51
C LYS A 159 15.45 -0.38 6.82
N ALA A 160 15.80 -0.79 8.03
CA ALA A 160 15.69 -2.17 8.46
C ALA A 160 14.24 -2.67 8.49
N ILE A 161 13.31 -1.87 8.99
CA ILE A 161 11.87 -2.17 8.96
C ILE A 161 11.38 -2.32 7.51
N ALA A 162 11.69 -1.36 6.64
CA ALA A 162 11.33 -1.46 5.22
C ALA A 162 11.90 -2.72 4.56
N ALA A 163 13.16 -3.06 4.83
CA ALA A 163 13.80 -4.27 4.30
C ALA A 163 13.14 -5.57 4.81
N GLN A 164 12.67 -5.59 6.04
CA GLN A 164 11.96 -6.73 6.63
C GLN A 164 10.58 -6.97 6.00
N TRP A 165 9.88 -5.88 5.65
CA TRP A 165 8.48 -5.94 5.23
C TRP A 165 8.25 -5.77 3.72
N ARG A 166 9.28 -5.36 2.95
CA ARG A 166 9.17 -5.31 1.49
C ARG A 166 8.72 -6.66 0.93
N TYR A 167 7.86 -6.63 -0.08
CA TYR A 167 7.21 -7.80 -0.70
C TYR A 167 6.23 -8.57 0.21
N LYS A 168 5.97 -8.11 1.41
CA LYS A 168 4.99 -8.71 2.34
C LYS A 168 3.79 -7.80 2.54
N VAL A 169 4.04 -6.50 2.65
CA VAL A 169 3.02 -5.45 2.68
C VAL A 169 3.46 -4.28 1.80
N PRO A 170 2.53 -3.51 1.22
CA PRO A 170 2.86 -2.28 0.55
C PRO A 170 3.62 -1.31 1.45
N ILE A 171 4.62 -0.67 0.87
CA ILE A 171 5.35 0.42 1.50
C ILE A 171 5.06 1.68 0.70
N ILE A 172 4.66 2.74 1.39
CA ILE A 172 4.39 4.05 0.80
C ILE A 172 5.48 5.01 1.26
N MET A 173 6.16 5.62 0.31
CA MET A 173 7.05 6.73 0.54
C MET A 173 6.25 8.03 0.59
N GLU A 174 6.44 8.80 1.63
CA GLU A 174 6.01 10.18 1.69
C GLU A 174 7.25 11.10 1.63
N GLY A 175 7.30 11.97 0.61
CA GLY A 175 8.40 12.89 0.39
C GLY A 175 8.52 13.95 1.48
N GLY A 176 9.70 14.53 1.63
CA GLY A 176 9.93 15.62 2.58
C GLY A 176 9.59 16.99 2.04
N TYR A 177 9.52 17.95 2.94
CA TYR A 177 9.43 19.37 2.61
C TYR A 177 10.83 19.93 2.29
N ILE A 178 11.27 19.84 1.04
CA ILE A 178 12.62 20.17 0.59
C ILE A 178 12.72 21.60 0.14
N VAL A 179 11.76 22.06 -0.67
CA VAL A 179 11.73 23.41 -1.23
C VAL A 179 11.23 24.41 -0.20
N SER A 180 10.20 24.08 0.53
CA SER A 180 9.55 24.98 1.49
C SER A 180 10.23 25.02 2.86
N SER A 181 11.05 24.03 3.20
CA SER A 181 11.72 23.97 4.49
C SER A 181 13.10 23.32 4.41
N HIS A 182 14.13 24.14 4.26
CA HIS A 182 15.53 23.69 4.22
C HIS A 182 16.02 23.03 5.52
N SER A 183 15.24 23.05 6.58
CA SER A 183 15.58 22.40 7.86
C SER A 183 15.73 20.88 7.77
N TYR A 184 15.23 20.27 6.72
CA TYR A 184 15.35 18.85 6.45
C TYR A 184 16.71 18.43 5.87
N TRP A 185 17.54 19.38 5.53
CA TRP A 185 18.82 19.09 4.90
C TRP A 185 19.97 19.20 5.88
N ASN A 186 20.74 18.15 6.00
CA ASN A 186 22.04 18.19 6.66
C ASN A 186 23.07 18.80 5.68
N ASP A 187 23.00 20.11 5.53
CA ASP A 187 23.80 20.87 4.58
C ASP A 187 24.33 22.17 5.22
N PRO A 188 25.38 22.06 6.07
CA PRO A 188 25.95 23.20 6.76
C PRO A 188 26.46 24.32 5.84
N ALA A 189 26.84 23.97 4.60
CA ALA A 189 27.33 24.93 3.62
C ALA A 189 26.20 25.59 2.81
N GLY A 190 24.95 25.14 2.96
CA GLY A 190 23.79 25.63 2.22
C GLY A 190 23.79 25.27 0.72
N TYR A 191 24.59 24.28 0.33
CA TYR A 191 24.70 23.87 -1.07
C TYR A 191 23.36 23.36 -1.64
N ARG A 192 22.65 22.51 -0.88
CA ARG A 192 21.43 21.87 -1.35
C ARG A 192 20.22 22.79 -1.46
N GLN A 193 20.30 24.01 -0.92
CA GLN A 193 19.27 25.02 -1.13
C GLN A 193 19.09 25.40 -2.61
N GLY A 194 20.18 25.31 -3.39
CA GLY A 194 20.14 25.51 -4.84
C GLY A 194 20.06 24.22 -5.67
N HIS A 195 20.03 23.06 -5.01
CA HIS A 195 20.15 21.75 -5.65
C HIS A 195 19.11 20.75 -5.08
N PRO A 196 17.79 21.01 -5.24
CA PRO A 196 16.75 20.13 -4.73
C PRO A 196 16.81 18.73 -5.35
N GLU A 197 17.31 18.60 -6.57
CA GLU A 197 17.49 17.34 -7.30
C GLU A 197 18.35 16.33 -6.53
N ASP A 198 19.35 16.76 -5.79
CA ASP A 198 20.21 15.87 -4.99
C ASP A 198 19.43 15.20 -3.86
N VAL A 199 18.48 15.91 -3.26
CA VAL A 199 17.64 15.37 -2.20
C VAL A 199 16.57 14.46 -2.80
N ARG A 200 15.99 14.84 -3.95
CA ARG A 200 15.05 13.99 -4.70
C ARG A 200 15.69 12.67 -5.12
N GLN A 201 16.96 12.70 -5.52
CA GLN A 201 17.70 11.46 -5.80
C GLN A 201 17.81 10.56 -4.57
N GLY A 202 18.09 11.12 -3.39
CA GLY A 202 18.13 10.37 -2.12
C GLY A 202 16.77 9.73 -1.75
N GLU A 203 15.68 10.47 -1.93
CA GLU A 203 14.31 9.97 -1.74
C GLU A 203 14.01 8.83 -2.72
N PHE A 204 14.38 8.98 -3.99
CA PHE A 204 14.19 7.97 -5.02
C PHE A 204 15.01 6.70 -4.73
N ASP A 205 16.30 6.83 -4.44
CA ASP A 205 17.19 5.69 -4.18
C ASP A 205 16.73 4.88 -2.96
N SER A 206 16.31 5.56 -1.88
CA SER A 206 15.75 4.91 -0.70
C SER A 206 14.42 4.22 -1.00
N SER A 207 13.60 4.80 -1.87
CA SER A 207 12.34 4.20 -2.33
C SER A 207 12.59 2.94 -3.16
N ALA A 208 13.58 2.97 -4.05
CA ALA A 208 14.00 1.82 -4.84
C ALA A 208 14.58 0.70 -3.95
N GLU A 209 15.40 1.03 -2.96
CA GLU A 209 15.95 0.08 -1.99
C GLU A 209 14.84 -0.59 -1.16
N ALA A 210 13.89 0.20 -0.67
CA ALA A 210 12.76 -0.28 0.12
C ALA A 210 11.70 -1.01 -0.73
N ARG A 211 11.78 -0.94 -2.07
CA ARG A 211 10.79 -1.51 -3.00
C ARG A 211 9.40 -0.97 -2.78
N VAL A 212 9.28 0.34 -2.62
CA VAL A 212 8.00 0.99 -2.36
C VAL A 212 6.97 0.74 -3.46
N ASN A 213 5.72 0.59 -3.08
CA ASN A 213 4.60 0.44 -4.01
C ASN A 213 4.13 1.79 -4.56
N MET A 214 4.32 2.86 -3.81
CA MET A 214 3.88 4.19 -4.15
C MET A 214 4.87 5.23 -3.62
N MET A 215 5.14 6.27 -4.43
CA MET A 215 5.83 7.48 -4.01
C MET A 215 4.83 8.62 -3.97
N ASP A 216 4.69 9.26 -2.80
CA ASP A 216 3.92 10.47 -2.61
C ASP A 216 4.84 11.69 -2.76
N PHE A 217 4.62 12.45 -3.82
CA PHE A 217 5.42 13.64 -4.16
C PHE A 217 5.01 14.89 -3.38
N ARG A 218 4.22 14.74 -2.34
CA ARG A 218 3.69 15.86 -1.53
C ARG A 218 2.74 16.77 -2.33
N VAL A 219 2.70 18.04 -1.96
CA VAL A 219 1.74 19.04 -2.44
C VAL A 219 2.42 20.35 -2.81
N GLY A 220 1.86 21.08 -3.76
CA GLY A 220 2.31 22.42 -4.15
C GLY A 220 3.74 22.42 -4.66
N GLN A 221 4.59 23.30 -4.11
CA GLN A 221 5.98 23.47 -4.52
C GLN A 221 6.82 22.19 -4.45
N GLU A 222 6.50 21.28 -3.53
CA GLU A 222 7.22 20.00 -3.44
C GLU A 222 6.91 19.12 -4.65
N THR A 223 5.65 19.03 -5.04
CA THR A 223 5.24 18.31 -6.26
C THR A 223 5.85 18.99 -7.51
N GLU A 224 5.78 20.31 -7.59
CA GLU A 224 6.38 21.07 -8.70
C GLU A 224 7.87 20.80 -8.83
N SER A 225 8.61 20.72 -7.71
CA SER A 225 10.04 20.41 -7.70
C SER A 225 10.35 19.01 -8.27
N TRP A 226 9.54 18.00 -7.98
CA TRP A 226 9.70 16.69 -8.62
C TRP A 226 9.61 16.76 -10.14
N PHE A 227 8.70 17.58 -10.68
CA PHE A 227 8.50 17.70 -12.13
C PHE A 227 9.47 18.70 -12.80
N ASN A 228 9.93 19.74 -12.10
CA ASN A 228 10.81 20.75 -12.66
C ASN A 228 12.30 20.40 -12.49
N ASP A 229 12.67 19.88 -11.31
CA ASP A 229 14.08 19.69 -10.95
C ASP A 229 14.53 18.23 -11.09
N ALA A 230 13.59 17.25 -10.99
CA ALA A 230 13.90 15.83 -10.95
C ALA A 230 12.98 14.97 -11.84
N PHE A 231 12.52 15.51 -12.96
CA PHE A 231 11.55 14.84 -13.84
C PHE A 231 12.03 13.45 -14.35
N SER A 232 13.33 13.31 -14.56
CA SER A 232 13.92 12.02 -14.94
C SER A 232 13.65 10.93 -13.89
N LEU A 233 13.64 11.29 -12.59
CA LEU A 233 13.30 10.36 -11.51
C LEU A 233 11.82 9.99 -11.50
N VAL A 234 10.94 10.96 -11.81
CA VAL A 234 9.50 10.69 -12.00
C VAL A 234 9.29 9.70 -13.14
N GLN A 235 9.95 9.90 -14.29
CA GLN A 235 9.90 8.98 -15.43
C GLN A 235 10.44 7.59 -15.07
N ARG A 236 11.52 7.52 -14.30
CA ARG A 236 12.07 6.26 -13.81
C ARG A 236 11.08 5.57 -12.86
N PHE A 237 10.43 6.29 -11.95
CA PHE A 237 9.41 5.68 -11.09
C PHE A 237 8.24 5.13 -11.92
N VAL A 238 7.79 5.84 -12.96
CA VAL A 238 6.74 5.37 -13.86
C VAL A 238 7.15 4.07 -14.57
N SER A 239 8.42 3.90 -14.92
CA SER A 239 8.93 2.72 -15.63
C SER A 239 9.40 1.59 -14.71
N GLU A 240 9.96 1.90 -13.53
CA GLU A 240 10.62 0.97 -12.63
C GLU A 240 9.84 0.72 -11.33
N GLY A 241 9.06 1.69 -10.87
CA GLY A 241 8.36 1.66 -9.58
C GLY A 241 7.09 0.82 -9.58
N GLY A 242 6.57 0.56 -8.36
CA GLY A 242 5.36 -0.24 -8.19
C GLY A 242 5.47 -1.63 -8.79
N TYR A 243 4.40 -2.12 -9.43
CA TYR A 243 4.41 -3.42 -10.13
C TYR A 243 4.14 -3.25 -11.63
N ARG A 244 4.75 -4.13 -12.45
CA ARG A 244 4.63 -4.20 -13.91
C ARG A 244 4.53 -5.67 -14.30
N LEU A 245 3.31 -6.23 -14.28
CA LEU A 245 3.06 -7.64 -14.49
C LEU A 245 2.88 -7.93 -15.97
N TYR A 246 3.55 -8.96 -16.46
CA TYR A 246 3.37 -9.43 -17.83
C TYR A 246 3.70 -10.91 -17.97
N PRO A 247 3.02 -11.63 -18.89
CA PRO A 247 3.45 -12.96 -19.32
C PRO A 247 4.58 -12.81 -20.33
N ASP A 248 5.76 -13.39 -20.07
CA ASP A 248 6.86 -13.43 -21.04
C ASP A 248 6.80 -14.67 -21.92
N GLN A 249 5.95 -15.64 -21.58
CA GLN A 249 5.64 -16.79 -22.40
C GLN A 249 4.23 -17.30 -22.09
N VAL A 250 3.48 -17.62 -23.14
CA VAL A 250 2.19 -18.30 -23.04
C VAL A 250 2.13 -19.41 -24.07
N ILE A 251 1.72 -20.61 -23.66
CA ILE A 251 1.59 -21.79 -24.51
C ILE A 251 0.15 -22.26 -24.40
N VAL A 252 -0.56 -22.18 -25.51
CA VAL A 252 -1.94 -22.63 -25.68
C VAL A 252 -2.06 -23.38 -27.01
N PRO A 253 -2.97 -24.35 -27.20
CA PRO A 253 -3.09 -25.13 -28.43
C PRO A 253 -3.81 -24.35 -29.54
N ASP A 254 -3.47 -24.66 -30.82
CA ASP A 254 -4.12 -24.13 -32.01
C ASP A 254 -5.45 -24.83 -32.33
N GLN A 255 -5.66 -26.04 -31.81
CA GLN A 255 -6.87 -26.86 -32.01
C GLN A 255 -7.34 -27.46 -30.69
N VAL A 256 -8.63 -27.47 -30.49
CA VAL A 256 -9.29 -28.00 -29.30
C VAL A 256 -10.53 -28.78 -29.70
N SER A 257 -10.71 -29.99 -29.17
CA SER A 257 -11.98 -30.73 -29.33
C SER A 257 -13.04 -30.21 -28.37
N ALA A 258 -14.25 -29.98 -28.88
CA ALA A 258 -15.38 -29.60 -28.02
C ALA A 258 -15.56 -30.62 -26.88
N GLY A 259 -15.81 -30.15 -25.67
CA GLY A 259 -15.94 -30.96 -24.48
C GLY A 259 -14.61 -31.48 -23.88
N SER A 260 -13.46 -31.22 -24.49
CA SER A 260 -12.17 -31.65 -23.94
C SER A 260 -11.61 -30.69 -22.92
N ARG A 261 -10.74 -31.17 -22.03
CA ARG A 261 -9.88 -30.35 -21.18
C ARG A 261 -8.62 -29.99 -21.96
N VAL A 262 -8.08 -28.83 -21.68
CA VAL A 262 -6.94 -28.29 -22.38
C VAL A 262 -5.85 -27.93 -21.38
N LYS A 263 -4.62 -28.35 -21.67
CA LYS A 263 -3.45 -27.96 -20.93
C LYS A 263 -2.87 -26.67 -21.51
N VAL A 264 -2.78 -25.64 -20.67
CA VAL A 264 -2.15 -24.36 -21.01
C VAL A 264 -0.99 -24.10 -20.06
N ALA A 265 0.01 -23.34 -20.53
CA ALA A 265 1.12 -22.93 -19.68
C ALA A 265 1.39 -21.44 -19.83
N SER A 266 1.85 -20.82 -18.75
CA SER A 266 2.25 -19.43 -18.76
C SER A 266 3.48 -19.20 -17.88
N ARG A 267 4.30 -18.24 -18.27
CA ARG A 267 5.42 -17.78 -17.46
C ARG A 267 5.31 -16.28 -17.29
N TRP A 268 5.38 -15.82 -16.04
CA TRP A 268 5.11 -14.47 -15.65
C TRP A 268 6.33 -13.79 -15.05
N ARG A 269 6.38 -12.48 -15.20
CA ARG A 269 7.35 -11.60 -14.53
C ARG A 269 6.69 -10.35 -14.01
N ASN A 270 7.34 -9.76 -13.01
CA ASN A 270 7.07 -8.40 -12.55
C ASN A 270 8.32 -7.56 -12.78
N MET A 271 8.26 -6.59 -13.68
CA MET A 271 9.38 -5.69 -14.00
C MET A 271 9.45 -4.49 -13.06
N GLY A 272 8.38 -4.22 -12.31
CA GLY A 272 8.43 -3.21 -11.27
C GLY A 272 9.23 -3.67 -10.06
N TRP A 273 9.79 -2.74 -9.32
CA TRP A 273 10.54 -3.07 -8.11
C TRP A 273 9.67 -3.45 -6.90
N GLY A 274 8.42 -2.96 -6.86
CA GLY A 274 7.43 -3.35 -5.86
C GLY A 274 6.77 -4.69 -6.17
N TYR A 275 5.87 -5.15 -5.32
CA TYR A 275 5.11 -6.36 -5.55
C TYR A 275 3.62 -6.06 -5.75
N PHE A 276 2.89 -7.00 -6.32
CA PHE A 276 1.45 -6.90 -6.47
C PHE A 276 0.76 -7.35 -5.18
N PRO A 277 0.07 -6.46 -4.43
CA PRO A 277 -0.36 -6.72 -3.06
C PRO A 277 -1.67 -7.51 -2.96
N ASN A 278 -1.81 -8.61 -3.72
CA ASN A 278 -3.01 -9.45 -3.76
C ASN A 278 -3.36 -10.09 -2.39
N ASN A 279 -2.36 -10.19 -1.50
CA ASN A 279 -2.46 -10.72 -0.15
C ASN A 279 -3.07 -9.74 0.88
N LEU A 280 -3.37 -8.50 0.50
CA LEU A 280 -4.04 -7.57 1.40
C LEU A 280 -5.42 -8.09 1.84
N PRO A 281 -5.84 -7.88 3.10
CA PRO A 281 -7.16 -8.30 3.56
C PRO A 281 -8.31 -7.77 2.69
N GLN A 282 -8.20 -6.54 2.21
CA GLN A 282 -9.20 -5.90 1.35
C GLN A 282 -9.26 -6.51 -0.06
N TRP A 283 -8.19 -7.16 -0.50
CA TRP A 283 -8.13 -7.86 -1.79
C TRP A 283 -8.28 -9.37 -1.66
N ASN A 284 -7.86 -9.96 -0.58
CA ASN A 284 -8.06 -11.36 -0.20
C ASN A 284 -7.83 -12.34 -1.37
N TYR A 285 -6.70 -12.18 -2.07
CA TYR A 285 -6.29 -13.02 -3.21
C TYR A 285 -7.30 -13.09 -4.36
N LYS A 286 -8.16 -12.07 -4.53
CA LYS A 286 -9.21 -12.05 -5.56
C LYS A 286 -8.69 -11.94 -6.99
N TYR A 287 -7.48 -11.44 -7.18
CA TYR A 287 -6.90 -11.29 -8.51
C TYR A 287 -6.18 -12.57 -8.92
N LYS A 288 -6.64 -13.16 -10.03
CA LYS A 288 -6.12 -14.43 -10.55
C LYS A 288 -5.85 -14.33 -12.04
N VAL A 289 -4.89 -15.11 -12.52
CA VAL A 289 -4.69 -15.29 -13.97
C VAL A 289 -5.88 -16.05 -14.55
N ALA A 290 -6.33 -15.61 -15.71
CA ALA A 290 -7.36 -16.32 -16.45
C ALA A 290 -7.03 -16.34 -17.94
N PHE A 291 -7.45 -17.43 -18.58
CA PHE A 291 -7.48 -17.59 -20.02
C PHE A 291 -8.92 -17.44 -20.51
N ALA A 292 -9.09 -16.93 -21.72
CA ALA A 292 -10.41 -16.80 -22.33
C ALA A 292 -10.40 -17.33 -23.77
N LEU A 293 -11.55 -17.80 -24.22
CA LEU A 293 -11.86 -18.03 -25.63
C LEU A 293 -12.78 -16.89 -26.09
N ILE A 294 -12.25 -16.07 -26.99
CA ILE A 294 -12.83 -14.81 -27.46
C ILE A 294 -13.40 -15.04 -28.87
N ASP A 295 -14.62 -14.62 -29.11
CA ASP A 295 -15.26 -14.71 -30.43
C ASP A 295 -14.84 -13.59 -31.39
N ALA A 296 -15.36 -13.61 -32.60
CA ALA A 296 -15.10 -12.60 -33.64
C ALA A 296 -15.64 -11.21 -33.31
N SER A 297 -16.49 -11.08 -32.27
CA SER A 297 -17.01 -9.79 -31.78
C SER A 297 -16.23 -9.25 -30.58
N ASP A 298 -15.03 -9.83 -30.31
CA ASP A 298 -14.16 -9.49 -29.18
C ASP A 298 -14.76 -9.76 -27.80
N LYS A 299 -15.73 -10.69 -27.70
CA LYS A 299 -16.34 -11.09 -26.42
C LYS A 299 -15.80 -12.42 -25.94
N ALA A 300 -15.44 -12.47 -24.67
CA ALA A 300 -15.04 -13.70 -23.99
C ALA A 300 -16.26 -14.63 -23.84
N GLN A 301 -16.28 -15.73 -24.59
CA GLN A 301 -17.35 -16.74 -24.54
C GLN A 301 -17.15 -17.75 -23.43
N LYS A 302 -15.90 -18.00 -23.06
CA LYS A 302 -15.53 -18.88 -21.94
C LYS A 302 -14.29 -18.33 -21.24
N VAL A 303 -14.32 -18.37 -19.92
CA VAL A 303 -13.22 -17.93 -19.07
C VAL A 303 -12.78 -19.09 -18.16
N PHE A 304 -11.48 -19.31 -18.08
CA PHE A 304 -10.83 -20.37 -17.30
C PHE A 304 -9.85 -19.71 -16.31
N VAL A 305 -10.19 -19.75 -15.02
CA VAL A 305 -9.36 -19.13 -13.98
C VAL A 305 -8.34 -20.13 -13.44
N ASP A 306 -7.07 -19.78 -13.54
CA ASP A 306 -5.96 -20.50 -12.89
C ASP A 306 -5.87 -20.04 -11.42
N LYS A 307 -6.33 -20.90 -10.50
CA LYS A 307 -6.37 -20.61 -9.08
C LYS A 307 -5.01 -20.72 -8.39
N ASP A 308 -4.08 -21.43 -8.98
CA ASP A 308 -2.74 -21.69 -8.43
C ASP A 308 -1.76 -20.56 -8.75
N CYS A 309 -2.09 -19.74 -9.75
CA CYS A 309 -1.30 -18.61 -10.16
C CYS A 309 -1.49 -17.45 -9.18
N GLU A 310 -0.43 -17.07 -8.45
CA GLU A 310 -0.51 -16.06 -7.39
C GLU A 310 0.41 -14.86 -7.66
N PRO A 311 -0.13 -13.74 -8.19
CA PRO A 311 0.66 -12.58 -8.60
C PRO A 311 1.45 -11.90 -7.47
N SER A 312 1.04 -12.03 -6.21
CA SER A 312 1.76 -11.40 -5.09
C SER A 312 3.14 -12.02 -4.83
N THR A 313 3.39 -13.21 -5.38
CA THR A 313 4.69 -13.88 -5.27
C THR A 313 5.69 -13.46 -6.34
N TRP A 314 5.25 -12.72 -7.38
CA TRP A 314 6.10 -12.34 -8.51
C TRP A 314 6.93 -11.11 -8.16
N VAL A 315 8.16 -11.33 -7.78
CA VAL A 315 9.09 -10.30 -7.31
C VAL A 315 10.46 -10.41 -7.97
N GLU A 316 11.24 -9.33 -7.92
CA GLU A 316 12.64 -9.29 -8.34
C GLU A 316 12.87 -9.70 -9.81
N SER A 317 11.89 -9.46 -10.67
CA SER A 317 11.94 -9.83 -12.10
C SER A 317 12.21 -11.31 -12.36
N LYS A 318 12.08 -12.17 -11.34
CA LYS A 318 12.23 -13.63 -11.50
C LYS A 318 11.10 -14.20 -12.33
N PRO A 319 11.33 -15.25 -13.12
CA PRO A 319 10.27 -15.94 -13.86
C PRO A 319 9.50 -16.90 -12.94
N PHE A 320 8.17 -16.89 -13.09
CA PHE A 320 7.25 -17.79 -12.40
C PHE A 320 6.44 -18.56 -13.45
N SER A 321 6.62 -19.86 -13.49
CA SER A 321 5.98 -20.74 -14.51
C SER A 321 4.85 -21.54 -13.88
N TYR A 322 3.73 -21.57 -14.59
CA TYR A 322 2.53 -22.32 -14.21
C TYR A 322 2.06 -23.20 -15.35
N THR A 323 1.44 -24.30 -15.01
CA THR A 323 0.72 -25.15 -15.94
C THR A 323 -0.67 -25.39 -15.37
N PHE A 324 -1.68 -25.15 -16.18
CA PHE A 324 -3.07 -25.22 -15.79
C PHE A 324 -3.84 -26.11 -16.77
N GLU A 325 -4.65 -27.03 -16.25
CA GLU A 325 -5.60 -27.83 -17.02
C GLU A 325 -6.98 -27.19 -16.91
N THR A 326 -7.53 -26.71 -18.03
CA THR A 326 -8.85 -26.06 -18.03
C THR A 326 -9.95 -27.08 -17.68
N PRO A 327 -11.11 -26.62 -17.16
CA PRO A 327 -12.35 -27.35 -17.31
C PRO A 327 -12.66 -27.64 -18.77
N ALA A 328 -13.62 -28.53 -19.03
CA ALA A 328 -14.05 -28.86 -20.40
C ALA A 328 -14.43 -27.62 -21.21
N VAL A 329 -13.97 -27.58 -22.47
CA VAL A 329 -14.28 -26.50 -23.41
C VAL A 329 -15.61 -26.82 -24.09
N ASP A 330 -16.71 -26.41 -23.49
CA ASP A 330 -18.08 -26.61 -23.94
C ASP A 330 -18.54 -25.44 -24.82
N LEU A 331 -17.86 -25.19 -25.93
CA LEU A 331 -18.22 -24.22 -26.94
C LEU A 331 -18.55 -24.86 -28.27
N PRO A 332 -19.39 -24.22 -29.11
CA PRO A 332 -19.64 -24.68 -30.49
C PRO A 332 -18.36 -24.75 -31.30
N ALA A 333 -18.33 -25.66 -32.28
CA ALA A 333 -17.25 -25.72 -33.27
C ALA A 333 -17.14 -24.38 -34.02
N GLY A 334 -15.93 -23.87 -34.17
CA GLY A 334 -15.69 -22.56 -34.76
C GLY A 334 -14.31 -21.99 -34.46
N LYS A 335 -14.05 -20.81 -34.99
CA LYS A 335 -12.82 -20.07 -34.75
C LYS A 335 -13.00 -19.13 -33.55
N TYR A 336 -12.03 -19.16 -32.66
CA TYR A 336 -11.91 -18.28 -31.50
C TYR A 336 -10.49 -17.74 -31.41
N THR A 337 -10.28 -16.78 -30.53
CA THR A 337 -8.96 -16.26 -30.15
C THR A 337 -8.69 -16.55 -28.71
N TRP A 338 -7.52 -17.10 -28.37
CA TRP A 338 -7.09 -17.17 -26.98
C TRP A 338 -6.83 -15.77 -26.42
N GLY A 339 -7.32 -15.51 -25.24
CA GLY A 339 -7.01 -14.33 -24.46
C GLY A 339 -6.42 -14.65 -23.10
N ILE A 340 -5.66 -13.73 -22.53
CA ILE A 340 -5.11 -13.83 -21.18
C ILE A 340 -5.28 -12.52 -20.43
N ALA A 341 -5.59 -12.60 -19.13
CA ALA A 341 -5.71 -11.44 -18.25
C ALA A 341 -5.44 -11.81 -16.79
N ILE A 342 -5.28 -10.81 -15.92
CA ILE A 342 -5.49 -10.94 -14.50
C ILE A 342 -6.89 -10.40 -14.22
N VAL A 343 -7.76 -11.27 -13.69
CA VAL A 343 -9.18 -11.00 -13.48
C VAL A 343 -9.51 -10.78 -12.01
N ASP A 344 -10.55 -10.02 -11.73
CA ASP A 344 -11.17 -9.94 -10.41
C ASP A 344 -12.22 -11.06 -10.27
N THR A 345 -11.93 -12.07 -9.46
CA THR A 345 -12.82 -13.23 -9.25
C THR A 345 -14.11 -12.87 -8.51
N THR A 346 -14.18 -11.70 -7.90
CA THR A 346 -15.39 -11.19 -7.25
C THR A 346 -16.30 -10.40 -8.20
N LYS A 347 -15.82 -10.13 -9.44
CA LYS A 347 -16.52 -9.35 -10.47
C LYS A 347 -16.68 -10.16 -11.76
N GLU A 348 -17.32 -11.32 -11.69
CA GLU A 348 -17.60 -12.19 -12.85
C GLU A 348 -16.35 -12.57 -13.67
N ASN A 349 -15.18 -12.63 -13.03
CA ASN A 349 -13.88 -12.88 -13.65
C ASN A 349 -13.56 -11.88 -14.78
N ARG A 350 -13.90 -10.60 -14.62
CA ARG A 350 -13.53 -9.55 -15.59
C ARG A 350 -12.07 -9.16 -15.44
N PRO A 351 -11.35 -8.88 -16.56
CA PRO A 351 -10.03 -8.28 -16.51
C PRO A 351 -10.01 -7.05 -15.61
N ALA A 352 -9.04 -6.99 -14.71
CA ALA A 352 -9.00 -5.93 -13.69
C ALA A 352 -7.64 -5.26 -13.58
N ILE A 353 -6.56 -5.93 -14.04
CA ILE A 353 -5.20 -5.42 -13.98
C ILE A 353 -4.65 -5.31 -15.40
N GLN A 354 -4.21 -4.11 -15.74
CA GLN A 354 -3.58 -3.87 -17.03
C GLN A 354 -2.21 -4.54 -17.07
N LEU A 355 -2.02 -5.45 -18.01
CA LEU A 355 -0.73 -6.10 -18.24
C LEU A 355 0.23 -5.19 -19.01
N ALA A 356 1.51 -5.27 -18.66
CA ALA A 356 2.59 -4.50 -19.29
C ALA A 356 3.05 -5.16 -20.61
N VAL A 357 2.15 -5.27 -21.58
CA VAL A 357 2.38 -5.82 -22.91
C VAL A 357 1.82 -4.90 -23.99
N ASN A 358 2.43 -4.98 -25.19
CA ASN A 358 2.02 -4.21 -26.36
C ASN A 358 1.02 -4.94 -27.26
N ASN A 359 0.62 -6.17 -26.91
CA ASN A 359 -0.34 -6.95 -27.66
C ASN A 359 -1.71 -6.25 -27.75
N GLU A 360 -2.45 -6.57 -28.82
CA GLU A 360 -3.84 -6.14 -28.97
C GLU A 360 -4.68 -6.61 -27.80
N LYS A 361 -5.63 -5.75 -27.38
CA LYS A 361 -6.53 -6.02 -26.26
C LYS A 361 -7.97 -5.83 -26.70
N THR A 362 -8.87 -6.63 -26.17
CA THR A 362 -10.31 -6.36 -26.31
C THR A 362 -10.69 -5.12 -25.49
N ALA A 363 -11.86 -4.55 -25.75
CA ALA A 363 -12.41 -3.45 -24.96
C ALA A 363 -12.58 -3.81 -23.47
N GLU A 364 -12.77 -5.08 -23.14
CA GLU A 364 -12.87 -5.58 -21.77
C GLU A 364 -11.50 -5.75 -21.09
N GLY A 365 -10.37 -5.67 -21.84
CA GLY A 365 -9.01 -5.77 -21.30
C GLY A 365 -8.32 -7.13 -21.45
N TRP A 366 -8.91 -8.07 -22.18
CA TRP A 366 -8.25 -9.32 -22.54
C TRP A 366 -7.11 -9.08 -23.54
N VAL A 367 -5.91 -9.53 -23.19
CA VAL A 367 -4.77 -9.53 -24.12
C VAL A 367 -4.94 -10.66 -25.10
N LYS A 368 -5.05 -10.35 -26.40
CA LYS A 368 -5.22 -11.34 -27.47
C LYS A 368 -3.90 -12.09 -27.72
N LEU A 369 -3.98 -13.40 -27.88
CA LEU A 369 -2.89 -14.28 -28.23
C LEU A 369 -3.03 -14.70 -29.71
N HIS A 370 -3.30 -15.97 -29.98
CA HIS A 370 -3.50 -16.46 -31.35
C HIS A 370 -4.84 -17.17 -31.55
N GLU A 371 -5.22 -17.39 -32.81
CA GLU A 371 -6.44 -18.08 -33.16
C GLU A 371 -6.40 -19.55 -32.74
N VAL A 372 -7.54 -20.11 -32.42
CA VAL A 372 -7.77 -21.50 -32.08
C VAL A 372 -9.01 -22.02 -32.79
N GLN A 373 -8.93 -23.22 -33.35
CA GLN A 373 -10.07 -23.93 -33.95
C GLN A 373 -10.67 -24.89 -32.93
N ILE A 374 -11.95 -24.72 -32.62
CA ILE A 374 -12.73 -25.74 -31.88
C ILE A 374 -13.41 -26.65 -32.90
N ASN A 375 -13.19 -27.97 -32.75
CA ASN A 375 -13.72 -29.02 -33.63
C ASN A 375 -14.79 -29.83 -32.92
#